data_c9212737659bcea4969b54480b26a478
#
_entry.id   c9212737659bcea4969b54480b26a478
#
_cell.length_a   1.000
_cell.length_b   1.000
_cell.length_c   1.000
_cell.angle_alpha   90.00
_cell.angle_beta   90.00
_cell.angle_gamma   90.00
#
_symmetry.space_group_name_H-M   'P 1'
#
loop_
_entity.id
_entity.type
_entity.pdbx_description
1 polymer ?
#
loop_
_entity_poly.entity_id
_entity_poly.type
_entity_poly.pdbx_seq_one_letter_code
_entity_poly.pdbx_strand_id
1 'polypeptide(L)'
;LSDFAISQKDVEFIDKINAILSEQVINENYSIDILADQMNMSHSNLYRKMKGLFGMPPNNYVKNFRLNKAAELIANGVRIAEAAERLGFASSSHFAKCFKEKFGMLPKDYK
;
A
#
# COMPACT_ATOMS: atom_id res chain seq x y z
N LEU A 1 3.87 -18.30 20.90
CA LEU A 1 2.93 -17.23 20.66
C LEU A 1 1.68 -17.70 19.96
N SER A 2 1.02 -18.65 20.61
CA SER A 2 -0.20 -19.23 20.06
C SER A 2 -1.29 -18.16 19.87
N ASP A 3 -1.27 -17.09 20.70
CA ASP A 3 -2.26 -16.04 20.62
C ASP A 3 -2.22 -15.30 19.31
N PHE A 4 -1.10 -15.37 18.60
CA PHE A 4 -0.90 -14.69 17.35
C PHE A 4 -0.84 -15.65 16.17
N ALA A 5 -1.26 -16.89 16.41
CA ALA A 5 -1.29 -17.87 15.33
C ALA A 5 -2.25 -17.38 14.24
N ILE A 6 -1.77 -17.36 13.02
CA ILE A 6 -2.57 -16.96 11.86
C ILE A 6 -2.97 -18.25 11.15
N SER A 7 -4.25 -18.35 10.78
CA SER A 7 -4.74 -19.53 10.07
C SER A 7 -4.08 -19.60 8.69
N GLN A 8 -4.08 -20.79 8.11
CA GLN A 8 -3.55 -20.99 6.77
C GLN A 8 -4.31 -20.12 5.75
N LYS A 9 -5.61 -19.97 5.92
CA LYS A 9 -6.41 -19.11 5.04
C LYS A 9 -6.00 -17.66 5.15
N ASP A 10 -5.66 -17.20 6.34
CA ASP A 10 -5.22 -15.82 6.54
C ASP A 10 -3.87 -15.58 5.89
N VAL A 11 -2.95 -16.55 6.00
CA VAL A 11 -1.65 -16.47 5.34
C VAL A 11 -1.84 -16.36 3.82
N GLU A 12 -2.71 -17.20 3.27
CA GLU A 12 -3.01 -17.16 1.84
C GLU A 12 -3.61 -15.84 1.41
N PHE A 13 -4.50 -15.29 2.23
CA PHE A 13 -5.11 -13.99 1.97
C PHE A 13 -4.05 -12.90 1.93
N ILE A 14 -3.20 -12.85 2.94
CA ILE A 14 -2.13 -11.86 3.06
C ILE A 14 -1.18 -11.96 1.85
N ASP A 15 -0.76 -13.17 1.52
CA ASP A 15 0.15 -13.40 0.40
C ASP A 15 -0.48 -12.96 -0.91
N LYS A 16 -1.76 -13.24 -1.10
CA LYS A 16 -2.46 -12.85 -2.33
C LYS A 16 -2.59 -11.34 -2.45
N ILE A 17 -2.96 -10.67 -1.35
CA ILE A 17 -3.06 -9.21 -1.33
C ILE A 17 -1.70 -8.60 -1.70
N ASN A 18 -0.64 -9.06 -1.07
CA ASN A 18 0.69 -8.50 -1.31
C ASN A 18 1.18 -8.76 -2.74
N ALA A 19 0.89 -9.93 -3.29
CA ALA A 19 1.25 -10.25 -4.66
C ALA A 19 0.52 -9.34 -5.65
N ILE A 20 -0.78 -9.14 -5.44
CA ILE A 20 -1.57 -8.26 -6.30
C ILE A 20 -1.05 -6.83 -6.23
N LEU A 21 -0.83 -6.32 -5.02
CA LEU A 21 -0.38 -4.94 -4.85
C LEU A 21 1.03 -4.73 -5.42
N SER A 22 1.90 -5.72 -5.32
CA SER A 22 3.24 -5.62 -5.89
C SER A 22 3.21 -5.36 -7.39
N GLU A 23 2.21 -5.90 -8.09
CA GLU A 23 2.09 -5.71 -9.53
C GLU A 23 1.28 -4.48 -9.90
N GLN A 24 0.25 -4.16 -9.10
CA GLN A 24 -0.76 -3.17 -9.49
C GLN A 24 -0.57 -1.78 -8.87
N VAL A 25 0.21 -1.68 -7.82
CA VAL A 25 0.28 -0.43 -7.05
C VAL A 25 0.85 0.74 -7.85
N ILE A 26 1.65 0.47 -8.88
CA ILE A 26 2.19 1.51 -9.74
C ILE A 26 1.21 1.97 -10.82
N ASN A 27 0.06 1.30 -10.92
CA ASN A 27 -0.98 1.71 -11.86
C ASN A 27 -1.81 2.81 -11.18
N GLU A 28 -1.76 4.02 -11.73
CA GLU A 28 -2.44 5.16 -11.13
C GLU A 28 -3.96 5.02 -11.09
N ASN A 29 -4.51 4.17 -11.96
CA ASN A 29 -5.95 3.92 -12.02
C ASN A 29 -6.39 2.78 -11.10
N TYR A 30 -5.45 2.17 -10.39
CA TYR A 30 -5.79 1.07 -9.49
C TYR A 30 -6.61 1.58 -8.29
N SER A 31 -7.66 0.85 -7.96
CA SER A 31 -8.59 1.26 -6.89
C SER A 31 -8.93 0.07 -6.01
N ILE A 32 -9.54 0.39 -4.87
CA ILE A 32 -10.03 -0.64 -3.95
C ILE A 32 -11.12 -1.50 -4.60
N ASP A 33 -11.91 -0.92 -5.50
CA ASP A 33 -12.91 -1.69 -6.25
C ASP A 33 -12.24 -2.81 -7.04
N ILE A 34 -11.14 -2.48 -7.72
CA ILE A 34 -10.40 -3.47 -8.50
C ILE A 34 -9.81 -4.54 -7.58
N LEU A 35 -9.27 -4.11 -6.44
CA LEU A 35 -8.71 -5.05 -5.47
C LEU A 35 -9.78 -6.03 -4.97
N ALA A 36 -10.95 -5.51 -4.62
CA ALA A 36 -12.05 -6.35 -4.14
C ALA A 36 -12.43 -7.38 -5.20
N ASP A 37 -12.55 -6.95 -6.46
CA ASP A 37 -12.85 -7.85 -7.57
C ASP A 37 -11.78 -8.93 -7.73
N GLN A 38 -10.53 -8.55 -7.66
CA GLN A 38 -9.42 -9.49 -7.79
C GLN A 38 -9.36 -10.50 -6.63
N MET A 39 -9.88 -10.10 -5.49
CA MET A 39 -9.95 -10.98 -4.32
C MET A 39 -11.27 -11.76 -4.27
N ASN A 40 -12.17 -11.52 -5.22
CA ASN A 40 -13.51 -12.13 -5.25
C ASN A 40 -14.30 -11.83 -3.97
N MET A 41 -14.21 -10.59 -3.51
CA MET A 41 -14.85 -10.16 -2.27
C MET A 41 -15.68 -8.90 -2.50
N SER A 42 -16.73 -8.73 -1.69
CA SER A 42 -17.42 -7.46 -1.65
C SER A 42 -16.56 -6.43 -0.94
N HIS A 43 -16.86 -5.15 -1.15
CA HIS A 43 -16.17 -4.07 -0.45
C HIS A 43 -16.24 -4.24 1.07
N SER A 44 -17.41 -4.56 1.58
CA SER A 44 -17.62 -4.74 3.02
C SER A 44 -16.79 -5.87 3.59
N ASN A 45 -16.75 -6.99 2.88
CA ASN A 45 -15.99 -8.14 3.33
C ASN A 45 -14.48 -7.85 3.29
N LEU A 46 -14.03 -7.21 2.22
CA LEU A 46 -12.63 -6.83 2.10
C LEU A 46 -12.24 -5.87 3.23
N TYR A 47 -13.08 -4.87 3.50
CA TYR A 47 -12.84 -3.90 4.56
C TYR A 47 -12.67 -4.62 5.91
N ARG A 48 -13.63 -5.47 6.26
CA ARG A 48 -13.57 -6.16 7.56
C ARG A 48 -12.38 -7.08 7.68
N LYS A 49 -12.06 -7.81 6.61
CA LYS A 49 -10.94 -8.76 6.63
C LYS A 49 -9.62 -8.01 6.79
N MET A 50 -9.42 -6.96 6.02
CA MET A 50 -8.19 -6.19 6.10
C MET A 50 -8.07 -5.44 7.42
N LYS A 51 -9.17 -4.86 7.89
CA LYS A 51 -9.16 -4.18 9.19
C LYS A 51 -8.79 -5.16 10.30
N GLY A 52 -9.33 -6.37 10.25
CA GLY A 52 -9.04 -7.40 11.24
C GLY A 52 -7.61 -7.89 11.21
N LEU A 53 -7.04 -8.08 10.02
CA LEU A 53 -5.69 -8.62 9.88
C LEU A 53 -4.60 -7.58 9.99
N PHE A 54 -4.82 -6.39 9.43
CA PHE A 54 -3.78 -5.37 9.34
C PHE A 54 -4.00 -4.18 10.26
N GLY A 55 -5.16 -4.12 10.94
CA GLY A 55 -5.46 -3.00 11.83
C GLY A 55 -5.81 -1.72 11.11
N MET A 56 -5.98 -1.75 9.80
CA MET A 56 -6.28 -0.56 9.01
C MET A 56 -7.16 -0.90 7.81
N PRO A 57 -7.94 0.08 7.32
CA PRO A 57 -8.78 -0.15 6.13
C PRO A 57 -7.93 -0.37 4.87
N PRO A 58 -8.55 -0.95 3.81
CA PRO A 58 -7.83 -1.18 2.56
C PRO A 58 -7.15 0.05 1.98
N ASN A 59 -7.80 1.22 2.01
CA ASN A 59 -7.21 2.44 1.47
C ASN A 59 -5.87 2.77 2.12
N ASN A 60 -5.82 2.63 3.44
CA ASN A 60 -4.61 2.91 4.20
C ASN A 60 -3.50 1.91 3.89
N TYR A 61 -3.89 0.65 3.77
CA TYR A 61 -2.92 -0.40 3.45
C TYR A 61 -2.31 -0.18 2.07
N VAL A 62 -3.15 0.14 1.08
CA VAL A 62 -2.68 0.41 -0.29
C VAL A 62 -1.80 1.66 -0.32
N LYS A 63 -2.20 2.72 0.40
CA LYS A 63 -1.40 3.94 0.49
C LYS A 63 -0.02 3.64 1.07
N ASN A 64 0.03 2.88 2.16
CA ASN A 64 1.30 2.49 2.77
C ASN A 64 2.15 1.67 1.82
N PHE A 65 1.53 0.77 1.07
CA PHE A 65 2.24 -0.04 0.09
C PHE A 65 2.86 0.85 -1.00
N ARG A 66 2.10 1.86 -1.47
CA ARG A 66 2.60 2.82 -2.44
C ARG A 66 3.76 3.65 -1.89
N LEU A 67 3.65 4.09 -0.64
CA LEU A 67 4.72 4.86 0.01
C LEU A 67 5.99 4.03 0.16
N ASN A 68 5.86 2.76 0.52
CA ASN A 68 7.01 1.87 0.62
C ASN A 68 7.68 1.70 -0.73
N LYS A 69 6.89 1.55 -1.79
CA LYS A 69 7.42 1.40 -3.14
C LYS A 69 8.11 2.68 -3.60
N ALA A 70 7.51 3.83 -3.31
CA ALA A 70 8.12 5.12 -3.64
C ALA A 70 9.45 5.30 -2.90
N ALA A 71 9.53 4.92 -1.63
CA ALA A 71 10.76 4.98 -0.86
C ALA A 71 11.86 4.13 -1.51
N GLU A 72 11.49 2.93 -1.97
CA GLU A 72 12.41 2.06 -2.71
C GLU A 72 12.97 2.74 -3.95
N LEU A 73 12.08 3.35 -4.74
CA LEU A 73 12.47 4.04 -5.96
C LEU A 73 13.43 5.19 -5.65
N ILE A 74 13.12 5.99 -4.63
CA ILE A 74 13.96 7.11 -4.23
C ILE A 74 15.32 6.63 -3.76
N ALA A 75 15.35 5.56 -2.96
CA ALA A 75 16.60 4.97 -2.49
C ALA A 75 17.47 4.49 -3.66
N ASN A 76 16.83 4.11 -4.77
CA ASN A 76 17.52 3.65 -5.96
C ASN A 76 17.82 4.76 -6.97
N GLY A 77 17.65 6.01 -6.56
CA GLY A 77 18.04 7.15 -7.38
C GLY A 77 16.96 7.77 -8.24
N VAL A 78 15.72 7.28 -8.15
CA VAL A 78 14.61 7.88 -8.89
C VAL A 78 14.26 9.23 -8.26
N ARG A 79 14.00 10.23 -9.10
CA ARG A 79 13.66 11.55 -8.60
C ARG A 79 12.34 11.52 -7.84
N ILE A 80 12.25 12.37 -6.82
CA ILE A 80 11.08 12.41 -5.93
C ILE A 80 9.79 12.65 -6.72
N ALA A 81 9.80 13.64 -7.61
CA ALA A 81 8.62 13.95 -8.41
C ALA A 81 8.19 12.77 -9.28
N GLU A 82 9.16 12.07 -9.84
CA GLU A 82 8.88 10.91 -10.68
C GLU A 82 8.33 9.76 -9.85
N ALA A 83 8.88 9.52 -8.67
CA ALA A 83 8.39 8.47 -7.79
C ALA A 83 6.94 8.75 -7.37
N ALA A 84 6.64 10.01 -7.02
CA ALA A 84 5.28 10.40 -6.65
C ALA A 84 4.30 10.16 -7.79
N GLU A 85 4.69 10.56 -9.00
CA GLU A 85 3.83 10.40 -10.17
C GLU A 85 3.58 8.93 -10.50
N ARG A 86 4.63 8.11 -10.47
CA ARG A 86 4.51 6.68 -10.77
C ARG A 86 3.57 5.97 -9.81
N LEU A 87 3.54 6.40 -8.56
CA LEU A 87 2.71 5.77 -7.54
C LEU A 87 1.33 6.42 -7.41
N GLY A 88 0.97 7.32 -8.33
CA GLY A 88 -0.37 7.86 -8.39
C GLY A 88 -0.70 8.94 -7.37
N PHE A 89 0.31 9.61 -6.83
CA PHE A 89 0.06 10.73 -5.92
C PHE A 89 -0.31 11.97 -6.74
N ALA A 90 -1.36 12.66 -6.30
CA ALA A 90 -1.92 13.78 -7.04
C ALA A 90 -0.98 14.97 -7.15
N SER A 91 -0.13 15.18 -6.14
CA SER A 91 0.81 16.29 -6.16
C SER A 91 2.03 15.96 -5.33
N SER A 92 3.12 16.68 -5.59
CA SER A 92 4.35 16.52 -4.80
C SER A 92 4.13 16.91 -3.35
N SER A 93 3.30 17.93 -3.10
CA SER A 93 2.99 18.37 -1.74
C SER A 93 2.25 17.29 -0.96
N HIS A 94 1.25 16.68 -1.59
CA HIS A 94 0.50 15.60 -0.96
C HIS A 94 1.40 14.40 -0.68
N PHE A 95 2.24 14.05 -1.65
CA PHE A 95 3.20 12.97 -1.49
C PHE A 95 4.14 13.23 -0.32
N ALA A 96 4.72 14.44 -0.26
CA ALA A 96 5.66 14.80 0.80
C ALA A 96 5.00 14.69 2.18
N LYS A 97 3.76 15.14 2.29
CA LYS A 97 3.02 15.06 3.54
C LYS A 97 2.81 13.62 3.98
N CYS A 98 2.33 12.78 3.07
CA CYS A 98 2.10 11.36 3.38
C CYS A 98 3.41 10.64 3.71
N PHE A 99 4.46 10.95 2.98
CA PHE A 99 5.77 10.35 3.20
C PHE A 99 6.30 10.71 4.59
N LYS A 100 6.20 11.98 4.96
CA LYS A 100 6.66 12.42 6.27
C LYS A 100 5.85 11.79 7.40
N GLU A 101 4.55 11.66 7.22
CA GLU A 101 3.70 11.01 8.22
C GLU A 101 4.10 9.56 8.45
N LYS A 102 4.49 8.87 7.39
CA LYS A 102 4.86 7.46 7.49
C LYS A 102 6.30 7.25 7.95
N PHE A 103 7.24 7.99 7.37
CA PHE A 103 8.67 7.74 7.59
C PHE A 103 9.34 8.71 8.55
N GLY A 104 8.63 9.74 8.99
CA GLY A 104 9.18 10.71 9.95
C GLY A 104 10.11 11.74 9.34
N MET A 105 10.28 11.74 8.01
CA MET A 105 11.14 12.69 7.33
C MET A 105 10.61 12.96 5.93
N LEU A 106 11.01 14.09 5.35
CA LEU A 106 10.62 14.44 3.99
C LEU A 106 11.35 13.53 2.98
N PRO A 107 10.74 13.33 1.79
CA PRO A 107 11.39 12.48 0.77
C PRO A 107 12.80 12.95 0.40
N LYS A 108 13.03 14.25 0.40
CA LYS A 108 14.36 14.81 0.04
C LYS A 108 15.44 14.42 1.04
N ASP A 109 15.05 14.11 2.26
CA ASP A 109 15.98 13.71 3.33
C ASP A 109 16.16 12.21 3.43
N TYR A 110 15.37 11.47 2.66
CA TYR A 110 15.38 10.01 2.70
C TYR A 110 16.45 9.45 1.76
N LYS A 111 17.19 8.49 2.26
CA LYS A 111 18.22 7.83 1.45
C LYS A 111 18.20 6.34 1.56
#